data_d3f693ee741a78822c19a6159ec6f8d4
#
_entry.id   d3f693ee741a78822c19a6159ec6f8d4
#
_cell.length_a   1.000
_cell.length_b   1.000
_cell.length_c   1.000
_cell.angle_alpha   90.00
_cell.angle_beta   90.00
_cell.angle_gamma   90.00
#
_symmetry.space_group_name_H-M   'P 1'
#
loop_
_entity.id
_entity.type
_entity.pdbx_description
1 polymer ?
#
loop_
_entity_poly.entity_id
_entity_poly.type
_entity_poly.pdbx_seq_one_letter_code
_entity_poly.pdbx_strand_id
1 'polypeptide(L)'
;MKYPLMRNNILREDLDAVIEHLKQDDPILTHGANVRAFEAEWSEWLGVKHSVFLNSGASSNLLTMAVLKIRHPDGGEVIVPPLAWISDIASVLQNGFTPVFADIDPRTLAMDGAKILAKITSKTRAVFLTHVQGFDGLTDELLAELQKRKIPLIEDVCESHGATHNGRKLGSYGWISNFSFYYAHHMSTIEGGMVCTNDPEVYEQVRMLRSHGMVREASDPALRAAYQTANPELNPDFIFAFPAYNMRNTEIGGIMGRSQLKRLDRNVQRRTENLKRFLKQLDQSKYRTDFKLEGSSNYAFNLVLKQADEALVQRLMQKMRDSGVEFRRGSAGGGNQIRQPYLKGVVPESHHLEFPQTEHIHFYGFYIGNFPDLRDAEVDEICAIVNSA
;
A
#
# COMPACT_ATOMS: atom_id res chain seq x y z
N MET A 1 13.07 -15.10 -18.74
CA MET A 1 13.54 -14.15 -17.72
C MET A 1 14.25 -14.95 -16.65
N LYS A 2 15.51 -14.63 -16.36
CA LYS A 2 16.31 -15.37 -15.34
C LYS A 2 16.00 -14.87 -13.92
N TYR A 3 15.86 -13.57 -13.78
CA TYR A 3 15.55 -12.88 -12.52
C TYR A 3 14.25 -12.06 -12.71
N PRO A 4 13.07 -12.67 -12.45
CA PRO A 4 11.79 -11.98 -12.57
C PRO A 4 11.60 -10.98 -11.43
N LEU A 5 10.64 -10.05 -11.58
CA LEU A 5 10.25 -9.13 -10.50
C LEU A 5 9.65 -9.88 -9.32
N MET A 6 8.96 -10.98 -9.57
CA MET A 6 8.35 -11.80 -8.55
C MET A 6 8.30 -13.27 -9.00
N ARG A 7 8.57 -14.19 -8.11
CA ARG A 7 8.21 -15.61 -8.22
C ARG A 7 6.86 -15.84 -7.54
N ASN A 8 6.14 -16.85 -8.01
CA ASN A 8 4.85 -17.22 -7.40
C ASN A 8 5.04 -17.56 -5.92
N ASN A 9 4.38 -16.81 -5.05
CA ASN A 9 4.39 -17.00 -3.60
C ASN A 9 3.20 -17.81 -3.08
N ILE A 10 2.30 -18.24 -3.97
CA ILE A 10 1.21 -19.15 -3.65
C ILE A 10 1.77 -20.57 -3.66
N LEU A 11 1.93 -21.13 -2.48
CA LEU A 11 2.52 -22.45 -2.27
C LEU A 11 1.46 -23.55 -2.39
N ARG A 12 1.92 -24.80 -2.48
CA ARG A 12 1.02 -25.95 -2.53
C ARG A 12 0.10 -26.02 -1.31
N GLU A 13 0.59 -25.69 -0.13
CA GLU A 13 -0.20 -25.64 1.11
C GLU A 13 -1.37 -24.66 1.07
N ASP A 14 -1.19 -23.50 0.37
CA ASP A 14 -2.27 -22.52 0.19
C ASP A 14 -3.38 -23.08 -0.72
N LEU A 15 -2.97 -23.78 -1.79
CA LEU A 15 -3.90 -24.42 -2.71
C LEU A 15 -4.62 -25.60 -2.06
N ASP A 16 -3.92 -26.40 -1.25
CA ASP A 16 -4.53 -27.53 -0.52
C ASP A 16 -5.58 -27.05 0.47
N ALA A 17 -5.35 -25.93 1.16
CA ALA A 17 -6.34 -25.33 2.05
C ALA A 17 -7.61 -24.91 1.29
N VAL A 18 -7.49 -24.36 0.08
CA VAL A 18 -8.62 -24.03 -0.81
C VAL A 18 -9.33 -25.32 -1.27
N ILE A 19 -8.57 -26.33 -1.70
CA ILE A 19 -9.12 -27.61 -2.16
C ILE A 19 -9.93 -28.28 -1.05
N GLU A 20 -9.44 -28.29 0.19
CA GLU A 20 -10.19 -28.87 1.33
C GLU A 20 -11.53 -28.14 1.56
N HIS A 21 -11.57 -26.83 1.42
CA HIS A 21 -12.82 -26.08 1.51
C HIS A 21 -13.80 -26.45 0.37
N LEU A 22 -13.29 -26.62 -0.84
CA LEU A 22 -14.10 -26.95 -2.03
C LEU A 22 -14.62 -28.42 -2.03
N LYS A 23 -14.09 -29.29 -1.17
CA LYS A 23 -14.59 -30.67 -1.01
C LYS A 23 -15.85 -30.78 -0.15
N GLN A 24 -16.27 -29.71 0.52
CA GLN A 24 -17.53 -29.69 1.26
C GLN A 24 -18.71 -29.87 0.30
N ASP A 25 -19.80 -30.49 0.77
CA ASP A 25 -20.97 -30.74 -0.07
C ASP A 25 -21.65 -29.46 -0.55
N ASP A 26 -21.63 -28.38 0.25
CA ASP A 26 -22.21 -27.06 -0.07
C ASP A 26 -21.28 -25.93 0.44
N PRO A 27 -20.13 -25.70 -0.23
CA PRO A 27 -19.18 -24.71 0.24
C PRO A 27 -19.67 -23.29 -0.04
N ILE A 28 -19.70 -22.43 0.97
CA ILE A 28 -19.90 -21.01 0.78
C ILE A 28 -18.63 -20.43 0.12
N LEU A 29 -18.77 -19.81 -1.05
CA LEU A 29 -17.63 -19.24 -1.81
C LEU A 29 -17.58 -17.72 -1.78
N THR A 30 -18.68 -17.06 -1.46
CA THR A 30 -18.72 -15.62 -1.34
C THR A 30 -18.12 -15.15 -0.01
N HIS A 31 -18.62 -14.08 0.58
CA HIS A 31 -18.15 -13.56 1.86
C HIS A 31 -18.69 -14.37 3.06
N GLY A 32 -17.85 -15.13 3.73
CA GLY A 32 -18.26 -16.04 4.80
C GLY A 32 -17.32 -16.07 6.01
N ALA A 33 -17.15 -17.26 6.58
CA ALA A 33 -16.43 -17.47 7.83
C ALA A 33 -14.91 -17.27 7.69
N ASN A 34 -14.31 -17.69 6.57
CA ASN A 34 -12.87 -17.55 6.35
C ASN A 34 -12.47 -16.10 6.09
N VAL A 35 -13.32 -15.31 5.41
CA VAL A 35 -13.10 -13.88 5.28
C VAL A 35 -13.09 -13.21 6.65
N ARG A 36 -14.08 -13.46 7.50
CA ARG A 36 -14.12 -12.91 8.87
C ARG A 36 -12.95 -13.36 9.74
N ALA A 37 -12.55 -14.64 9.61
CA ALA A 37 -11.38 -15.14 10.33
C ALA A 37 -10.09 -14.47 9.87
N PHE A 38 -9.91 -14.25 8.55
CA PHE A 38 -8.77 -13.51 8.03
C PHE A 38 -8.74 -12.06 8.51
N GLU A 39 -9.88 -11.36 8.54
CA GLU A 39 -10.00 -10.01 9.10
C GLU A 39 -9.56 -9.97 10.57
N ALA A 40 -9.97 -10.94 11.39
CA ALA A 40 -9.59 -11.02 12.80
C ALA A 40 -8.09 -11.35 12.99
N GLU A 41 -7.59 -12.37 12.28
CA GLU A 41 -6.19 -12.79 12.34
C GLU A 41 -5.24 -11.68 11.83
N TRP A 42 -5.66 -10.92 10.81
CA TRP A 42 -4.91 -9.75 10.32
C TRP A 42 -4.89 -8.62 11.35
N SER A 43 -6.04 -8.33 12.00
CA SER A 43 -6.12 -7.32 13.06
C SER A 43 -5.19 -7.65 14.22
N GLU A 44 -5.15 -8.91 14.65
CA GLU A 44 -4.26 -9.39 15.71
C GLU A 44 -2.78 -9.26 15.30
N TRP A 45 -2.43 -9.72 14.08
CA TRP A 45 -1.08 -9.62 13.56
C TRP A 45 -0.59 -8.18 13.43
N LEU A 46 -1.44 -7.27 12.95
CA LEU A 46 -1.10 -5.86 12.76
C LEU A 46 -1.08 -5.07 14.08
N GLY A 47 -1.88 -5.49 15.07
CA GLY A 47 -2.05 -4.78 16.34
C GLY A 47 -3.09 -3.65 16.28
N VAL A 48 -4.18 -3.84 15.52
CA VAL A 48 -5.32 -2.92 15.42
C VAL A 48 -6.61 -3.60 15.84
N LYS A 49 -7.68 -2.80 16.07
CA LYS A 49 -8.96 -3.36 16.51
C LYS A 49 -9.78 -3.98 15.39
N HIS A 50 -9.72 -3.39 14.19
CA HIS A 50 -10.64 -3.70 13.11
C HIS A 50 -9.94 -3.77 11.77
N SER A 51 -10.29 -4.76 10.98
CA SER A 51 -9.87 -4.93 9.59
C SER A 51 -11.06 -5.33 8.73
N VAL A 52 -11.11 -4.84 7.49
CA VAL A 52 -12.18 -5.13 6.52
C VAL A 52 -11.54 -5.55 5.21
N PHE A 53 -11.75 -6.82 4.83
CA PHE A 53 -11.17 -7.42 3.63
C PHE A 53 -11.94 -7.04 2.37
N LEU A 54 -11.22 -6.57 1.36
CA LEU A 54 -11.71 -6.04 0.09
C LEU A 54 -11.11 -6.79 -1.10
N ASN A 55 -11.61 -6.48 -2.30
CA ASN A 55 -11.16 -7.13 -3.53
C ASN A 55 -9.84 -6.58 -4.10
N SER A 56 -9.33 -5.43 -3.62
CA SER A 56 -8.02 -4.90 -4.03
C SER A 56 -7.51 -3.78 -3.10
N GLY A 57 -6.21 -3.50 -3.13
CA GLY A 57 -5.64 -2.32 -2.46
C GLY A 57 -6.17 -1.01 -3.00
N ALA A 58 -6.40 -0.91 -4.31
CA ALA A 58 -7.01 0.28 -4.90
C ALA A 58 -8.43 0.54 -4.37
N SER A 59 -9.21 -0.53 -4.14
CA SER A 59 -10.51 -0.43 -3.48
C SER A 59 -10.37 0.03 -2.02
N SER A 60 -9.32 -0.39 -1.31
CA SER A 60 -9.04 0.06 0.05
C SER A 60 -8.79 1.58 0.07
N ASN A 61 -7.96 2.09 -0.85
CA ASN A 61 -7.70 3.51 -0.99
C ASN A 61 -8.99 4.29 -1.32
N LEU A 62 -9.80 3.77 -2.25
CA LEU A 62 -11.05 4.42 -2.65
C LEU A 62 -12.06 4.48 -1.50
N LEU A 63 -12.26 3.38 -0.74
CA LEU A 63 -13.18 3.38 0.40
C LEU A 63 -12.69 4.26 1.54
N THR A 64 -11.39 4.32 1.80
CA THR A 64 -10.80 5.24 2.77
C THR A 64 -11.15 6.69 2.44
N MET A 65 -11.02 7.07 1.17
CA MET A 65 -11.40 8.42 0.73
C MET A 65 -12.91 8.65 0.74
N ALA A 66 -13.72 7.61 0.51
CA ALA A 66 -15.17 7.70 0.66
C ALA A 66 -15.60 7.93 2.13
N VAL A 67 -14.92 7.28 3.09
CA VAL A 67 -15.11 7.56 4.53
C VAL A 67 -14.72 9.00 4.86
N LEU A 68 -13.60 9.49 4.34
CA LEU A 68 -13.21 10.89 4.52
C LEU A 68 -14.25 11.86 3.92
N LYS A 69 -14.87 11.49 2.78
CA LYS A 69 -15.94 12.29 2.14
C LYS A 69 -17.23 12.34 2.97
N ILE A 70 -17.58 11.26 3.66
CA ILE A 70 -18.70 11.26 4.61
C ILE A 70 -18.47 12.28 5.73
N ARG A 71 -17.24 12.35 6.26
CA ARG A 71 -16.86 13.33 7.31
C ARG A 71 -16.71 14.75 6.79
N HIS A 72 -16.30 14.92 5.55
CA HIS A 72 -16.04 16.22 4.90
C HIS A 72 -16.79 16.34 3.58
N PRO A 73 -18.12 16.48 3.60
CA PRO A 73 -18.95 16.48 2.39
C PRO A 73 -18.60 17.63 1.43
N ASP A 74 -18.07 18.74 1.94
CA ASP A 74 -17.63 19.89 1.14
C ASP A 74 -16.25 19.68 0.49
N GLY A 75 -15.56 18.57 0.80
CA GLY A 75 -14.21 18.29 0.31
C GLY A 75 -13.12 19.00 1.11
N GLY A 76 -12.03 19.34 0.44
CA GLY A 76 -10.85 19.98 1.01
C GLY A 76 -9.58 19.46 0.37
N GLU A 77 -8.43 19.64 1.04
CA GLU A 77 -7.11 19.22 0.58
C GLU A 77 -6.68 17.93 1.25
N VAL A 78 -6.04 17.04 0.48
CA VAL A 78 -5.36 15.85 1.01
C VAL A 78 -3.91 15.90 0.54
N ILE A 79 -2.97 15.85 1.49
CA ILE A 79 -1.55 15.82 1.16
C ILE A 79 -1.18 14.40 0.73
N VAL A 80 -0.61 14.26 -0.49
CA VAL A 80 -0.34 12.98 -1.17
C VAL A 80 1.07 12.93 -1.73
N PRO A 81 1.68 11.74 -1.89
CA PRO A 81 3.00 11.60 -2.49
C PRO A 81 2.98 11.77 -4.01
N PRO A 82 4.00 12.42 -4.60
CA PRO A 82 4.22 12.40 -6.04
C PRO A 82 4.85 11.08 -6.54
N LEU A 83 5.44 10.29 -5.64
CA LEU A 83 6.00 8.96 -5.90
C LEU A 83 5.15 7.92 -5.20
N ALA A 84 4.19 7.31 -5.92
CA ALA A 84 3.25 6.34 -5.39
C ALA A 84 2.56 5.55 -6.50
N TRP A 85 1.75 4.58 -6.13
CA TRP A 85 0.80 3.99 -7.08
C TRP A 85 -0.35 4.97 -7.34
N ILE A 86 -0.90 4.92 -8.55
CA ILE A 86 -1.96 5.85 -8.99
C ILE A 86 -3.15 5.92 -8.04
N SER A 87 -3.53 4.82 -7.38
CA SER A 87 -4.72 4.75 -6.53
C SER A 87 -4.67 5.68 -5.31
N ASP A 88 -3.49 6.05 -4.83
CA ASP A 88 -3.30 6.97 -3.71
C ASP A 88 -3.81 8.38 -4.06
N ILE A 89 -3.58 8.80 -5.30
CA ILE A 89 -3.96 10.12 -5.81
C ILE A 89 -5.33 10.08 -6.48
N ALA A 90 -5.59 9.03 -7.30
CA ALA A 90 -6.86 8.89 -8.01
C ALA A 90 -8.05 8.79 -7.05
N SER A 91 -7.92 8.08 -5.92
CA SER A 91 -8.98 7.98 -4.91
C SER A 91 -9.34 9.35 -4.29
N VAL A 92 -8.34 10.22 -4.12
CA VAL A 92 -8.54 11.61 -3.65
C VAL A 92 -9.39 12.39 -4.66
N LEU A 93 -9.01 12.35 -5.94
CA LEU A 93 -9.74 13.03 -7.02
C LEU A 93 -11.16 12.49 -7.20
N GLN A 94 -11.32 11.17 -7.20
CA GLN A 94 -12.61 10.48 -7.37
C GLN A 94 -13.62 10.81 -6.27
N ASN A 95 -13.14 11.17 -5.08
CA ASN A 95 -13.97 11.60 -3.96
C ASN A 95 -14.11 13.13 -3.83
N GLY A 96 -13.64 13.90 -4.83
CA GLY A 96 -13.82 15.35 -4.89
C GLY A 96 -12.95 16.13 -3.91
N PHE A 97 -11.79 15.57 -3.51
CA PHE A 97 -10.76 16.28 -2.78
C PHE A 97 -9.67 16.80 -3.72
N THR A 98 -8.95 17.81 -3.27
CA THR A 98 -7.81 18.38 -3.99
C THR A 98 -6.50 17.73 -3.51
N PRO A 99 -5.73 17.06 -4.36
CA PRO A 99 -4.42 16.55 -3.98
C PRO A 99 -3.41 17.70 -3.84
N VAL A 100 -2.66 17.70 -2.75
CA VAL A 100 -1.54 18.61 -2.48
C VAL A 100 -0.29 17.77 -2.35
N PHE A 101 0.72 18.03 -3.18
CA PHE A 101 1.91 17.18 -3.24
C PHE A 101 3.02 17.67 -2.32
N ALA A 102 3.71 16.71 -1.67
CA ALA A 102 4.93 16.94 -0.90
C ALA A 102 6.04 16.02 -1.41
N ASP A 103 7.24 16.60 -1.70
CA ASP A 103 8.38 15.84 -2.23
C ASP A 103 8.91 14.84 -1.20
N ILE A 104 9.61 13.83 -1.68
CA ILE A 104 10.10 12.70 -0.90
C ILE A 104 11.39 12.99 -0.12
N ASP A 105 11.65 12.18 0.90
CA ASP A 105 12.98 11.88 1.43
C ASP A 105 13.61 10.76 0.57
N PRO A 106 14.73 11.02 -0.11
CA PRO A 106 15.34 10.02 -0.97
C PRO A 106 15.91 8.79 -0.25
N ARG A 107 15.97 8.79 1.09
CA ARG A 107 16.41 7.66 1.91
C ARG A 107 15.28 6.69 2.25
N THR A 108 14.02 7.15 2.20
CA THR A 108 12.84 6.35 2.47
C THR A 108 11.93 6.22 1.26
N LEU A 109 12.11 7.06 0.24
CA LEU A 109 11.25 7.23 -0.93
C LEU A 109 9.82 7.70 -0.58
N ALA A 110 9.47 7.78 0.68
CA ALA A 110 8.20 8.34 1.16
C ALA A 110 8.27 9.87 1.23
N MET A 111 7.12 10.53 1.35
CA MET A 111 7.09 12.00 1.55
C MET A 111 7.92 12.41 2.76
N ASP A 112 8.70 13.48 2.59
CA ASP A 112 9.47 14.09 3.67
C ASP A 112 8.54 14.76 4.69
N GLY A 113 8.68 14.41 5.97
CA GLY A 113 7.83 14.90 7.05
C GLY A 113 7.82 16.43 7.17
N ALA A 114 8.96 17.10 7.02
CA ALA A 114 9.03 18.57 7.09
C ALA A 114 8.31 19.21 5.89
N LYS A 115 8.42 18.61 4.70
CA LYS A 115 7.70 19.06 3.51
C LYS A 115 6.21 18.86 3.61
N ILE A 116 5.75 17.73 4.23
CA ILE A 116 4.33 17.52 4.57
C ILE A 116 3.84 18.65 5.46
N LEU A 117 4.54 18.92 6.57
CA LEU A 117 4.15 19.94 7.54
C LEU A 117 4.08 21.35 6.94
N ALA A 118 4.96 21.66 5.98
CA ALA A 118 4.98 22.94 5.26
C ALA A 118 3.79 23.11 4.29
N LYS A 119 3.14 22.02 3.85
CA LYS A 119 1.98 22.06 2.94
C LYS A 119 0.63 22.08 3.68
N ILE A 120 0.61 21.99 5.01
CA ILE A 120 -0.64 22.01 5.79
C ILE A 120 -1.28 23.41 5.76
N THR A 121 -2.57 23.46 5.40
CA THR A 121 -3.41 24.65 5.41
C THR A 121 -4.67 24.43 6.27
N SER A 122 -5.51 25.43 6.41
CA SER A 122 -6.85 25.30 7.04
C SER A 122 -7.82 24.41 6.26
N LYS A 123 -7.51 24.11 4.98
CA LYS A 123 -8.29 23.24 4.12
C LYS A 123 -7.84 21.79 4.18
N THR A 124 -6.69 21.48 4.78
CA THR A 124 -6.15 20.12 4.87
C THR A 124 -7.08 19.23 5.70
N ARG A 125 -7.52 18.11 5.12
CA ARG A 125 -8.44 17.13 5.73
C ARG A 125 -7.74 15.86 6.15
N ALA A 126 -6.64 15.49 5.46
CA ALA A 126 -5.84 14.33 5.80
C ALA A 126 -4.43 14.44 5.19
N VAL A 127 -3.50 13.67 5.73
CA VAL A 127 -2.23 13.28 5.08
C VAL A 127 -2.37 11.83 4.67
N PHE A 128 -2.15 11.54 3.38
CA PHE A 128 -2.12 10.20 2.83
C PHE A 128 -0.68 9.81 2.56
N LEU A 129 -0.06 9.13 3.51
CA LEU A 129 1.35 8.75 3.48
C LEU A 129 1.50 7.32 2.95
N THR A 130 2.25 7.17 1.86
CA THR A 130 2.61 5.86 1.30
C THR A 130 3.98 5.44 1.82
N HIS A 131 4.07 4.25 2.40
CA HIS A 131 5.32 3.60 2.79
C HIS A 131 5.90 2.87 1.57
N VAL A 132 6.67 3.62 0.77
CA VAL A 132 7.12 3.17 -0.55
C VAL A 132 8.17 2.07 -0.42
N GLN A 133 8.01 0.98 -1.18
CA GLN A 133 8.99 -0.09 -1.36
C GLN A 133 9.45 -0.79 -0.05
N GLY A 134 8.67 -0.69 1.01
CA GLY A 134 8.97 -1.31 2.30
C GLY A 134 9.74 -0.43 3.28
N PHE A 135 9.95 0.84 2.98
CA PHE A 135 10.62 1.77 3.91
C PHE A 135 9.62 2.45 4.85
N ASP A 136 10.08 2.73 6.07
CA ASP A 136 9.35 3.52 7.05
C ASP A 136 9.40 5.01 6.69
N GLY A 137 8.26 5.57 6.29
CA GLY A 137 8.08 6.99 5.98
C GLY A 137 7.69 7.86 7.17
N LEU A 138 7.47 7.28 8.36
CA LEU A 138 7.11 8.04 9.55
C LEU A 138 8.33 8.69 10.21
N THR A 139 8.03 9.80 10.90
CA THR A 139 8.90 10.41 11.90
C THR A 139 8.09 10.78 13.13
N ASP A 140 8.70 10.73 14.31
CA ASP A 140 8.04 11.11 15.58
C ASP A 140 7.52 12.55 15.53
N GLU A 141 8.28 13.46 14.88
CA GLU A 141 7.88 14.86 14.70
C GLU A 141 6.60 14.96 13.87
N LEU A 142 6.51 14.24 12.74
CA LEU A 142 5.32 14.23 11.89
C LEU A 142 4.11 13.74 12.67
N LEU A 143 4.24 12.62 13.38
CA LEU A 143 3.15 12.04 14.18
C LEU A 143 2.67 13.02 15.27
N ALA A 144 3.60 13.65 16.00
CA ALA A 144 3.28 14.62 17.05
C ALA A 144 2.55 15.86 16.51
N GLU A 145 3.04 16.42 15.40
CA GLU A 145 2.43 17.61 14.77
C GLU A 145 1.06 17.32 14.17
N LEU A 146 0.85 16.17 13.50
CA LEU A 146 -0.46 15.77 12.99
C LEU A 146 -1.47 15.58 14.14
N GLN A 147 -1.05 14.91 15.23
CA GLN A 147 -1.88 14.74 16.41
C GLN A 147 -2.28 16.09 17.04
N LYS A 148 -1.32 16.99 17.23
CA LYS A 148 -1.54 18.34 17.77
C LYS A 148 -2.51 19.15 16.93
N ARG A 149 -2.41 19.05 15.60
CA ARG A 149 -3.28 19.75 14.63
C ARG A 149 -4.60 19.00 14.36
N LYS A 150 -4.78 17.81 14.92
CA LYS A 150 -5.94 16.93 14.70
C LYS A 150 -6.16 16.61 13.21
N ILE A 151 -5.09 16.46 12.45
CA ILE A 151 -5.12 16.07 11.05
C ILE A 151 -4.99 14.55 10.97
N PRO A 152 -5.96 13.82 10.38
CA PRO A 152 -5.89 12.39 10.22
C PRO A 152 -4.71 11.97 9.35
N LEU A 153 -3.97 10.94 9.79
CA LEU A 153 -3.00 10.21 8.97
C LEU A 153 -3.67 9.00 8.36
N ILE A 154 -3.56 8.85 7.04
CA ILE A 154 -3.89 7.65 6.30
C ILE A 154 -2.57 7.02 5.87
N GLU A 155 -2.37 5.73 6.19
CA GLU A 155 -1.17 4.99 5.83
C GLU A 155 -1.47 4.04 4.66
N ASP A 156 -0.80 4.20 3.51
CA ASP A 156 -0.74 3.13 2.50
C ASP A 156 0.47 2.24 2.79
N VAL A 157 0.20 0.98 3.10
CA VAL A 157 1.19 -0.04 3.49
C VAL A 157 1.22 -1.19 2.47
N CYS A 158 0.67 -0.98 1.27
CA CYS A 158 0.56 -2.03 0.24
C CYS A 158 1.92 -2.65 -0.12
N GLU A 159 2.99 -1.87 -0.14
CA GLU A 159 4.34 -2.34 -0.43
C GLU A 159 5.19 -2.62 0.84
N SER A 160 4.60 -2.57 2.05
CA SER A 160 5.37 -2.48 3.30
C SER A 160 4.82 -3.34 4.44
N HIS A 161 4.21 -4.50 4.10
CA HIS A 161 3.69 -5.44 5.11
C HIS A 161 4.79 -5.81 6.11
N GLY A 162 4.51 -5.60 7.41
CA GLY A 162 5.44 -5.95 8.49
C GLY A 162 6.58 -4.95 8.72
N ALA A 163 6.67 -3.87 7.94
CA ALA A 163 7.56 -2.77 8.28
C ALA A 163 7.15 -2.12 9.62
N THR A 164 8.11 -1.54 10.33
CA THR A 164 7.88 -0.99 11.68
C THR A 164 8.47 0.41 11.81
N HIS A 165 7.81 1.22 12.65
CA HIS A 165 8.35 2.45 13.21
C HIS A 165 8.46 2.29 14.73
N ASN A 166 9.64 2.50 15.30
CA ASN A 166 9.89 2.29 16.74
C ASN A 166 9.39 0.94 17.28
N GLY A 167 9.55 -0.14 16.47
CA GLY A 167 9.16 -1.52 16.82
C GLY A 167 7.67 -1.83 16.71
N ARG A 168 6.81 -0.88 16.36
CA ARG A 168 5.39 -1.08 16.12
C ARG A 168 5.13 -1.10 14.60
N LYS A 169 4.27 -2.03 14.13
CA LYS A 169 4.00 -2.21 12.69
C LYS A 169 3.38 -0.96 12.07
N LEU A 170 3.86 -0.58 10.88
CA LEU A 170 3.23 0.43 10.03
C LEU A 170 1.81 -0.01 9.66
N GLY A 171 0.92 0.95 9.53
CA GLY A 171 -0.51 0.72 9.37
C GLY A 171 -1.27 0.64 10.70
N SER A 172 -0.57 0.75 11.83
CA SER A 172 -1.22 0.83 13.14
C SER A 172 -1.16 2.23 13.78
N TYR A 173 -0.47 3.18 13.13
CA TYR A 173 -0.29 4.55 13.62
C TYR A 173 -1.41 5.49 13.19
N GLY A 174 -1.85 5.36 11.93
CA GLY A 174 -2.84 6.24 11.33
C GLY A 174 -4.27 6.03 11.82
N TRP A 175 -5.13 6.95 11.42
CA TRP A 175 -6.57 6.83 11.56
C TRP A 175 -7.13 5.66 10.76
N ILE A 176 -6.64 5.49 9.52
CA ILE A 176 -6.94 4.37 8.62
C ILE A 176 -5.64 3.92 7.98
N SER A 177 -5.52 2.62 7.72
CA SER A 177 -4.45 2.08 6.90
C SER A 177 -4.96 1.11 5.84
N ASN A 178 -4.26 1.07 4.71
CA ASN A 178 -4.62 0.32 3.52
C ASN A 178 -3.52 -0.67 3.15
N PHE A 179 -3.93 -1.89 2.78
CA PHE A 179 -3.05 -2.96 2.35
C PHE A 179 -3.54 -3.56 1.05
N SER A 180 -2.62 -4.13 0.27
CA SER A 180 -2.91 -4.89 -0.94
C SER A 180 -2.34 -6.28 -0.86
N PHE A 181 -3.11 -7.26 -1.32
CA PHE A 181 -2.71 -8.66 -1.42
C PHE A 181 -2.63 -9.11 -2.89
N TYR A 182 -2.29 -8.19 -3.78
CA TYR A 182 -1.97 -8.50 -5.17
C TYR A 182 -0.77 -9.45 -5.25
N TYR A 183 -0.68 -10.21 -6.34
CA TYR A 183 0.34 -11.23 -6.59
C TYR A 183 1.78 -10.81 -6.25
N ALA A 184 2.17 -9.57 -6.52
CA ALA A 184 3.55 -9.10 -6.35
C ALA A 184 3.89 -8.66 -4.91
N HIS A 185 2.93 -8.57 -4.00
CA HIS A 185 3.16 -8.13 -2.62
C HIS A 185 3.78 -9.22 -1.74
N HIS A 186 4.03 -8.90 -0.46
CA HIS A 186 4.66 -9.79 0.52
C HIS A 186 3.86 -11.08 0.75
N MET A 187 2.54 -11.00 0.62
CA MET A 187 1.61 -12.12 0.54
C MET A 187 0.50 -11.80 -0.48
N SER A 188 -0.17 -12.83 -0.98
CA SER A 188 -1.17 -12.69 -2.03
C SER A 188 -2.42 -13.49 -1.75
N THR A 189 -3.59 -12.88 -1.95
CA THR A 189 -4.88 -13.55 -2.03
C THR A 189 -5.38 -13.64 -3.48
N ILE A 190 -4.47 -13.71 -4.45
CA ILE A 190 -4.64 -13.51 -5.89
C ILE A 190 -4.90 -12.03 -6.16
N GLU A 191 -6.08 -11.57 -5.82
CA GLU A 191 -6.49 -10.17 -5.70
C GLU A 191 -7.06 -9.95 -4.29
N GLY A 192 -6.76 -8.80 -3.69
CA GLY A 192 -7.27 -8.48 -2.36
C GLY A 192 -6.71 -7.16 -1.83
N GLY A 193 -7.42 -6.64 -0.84
CA GLY A 193 -7.01 -5.46 -0.06
C GLY A 193 -7.60 -5.51 1.34
N MET A 194 -7.08 -4.68 2.23
CA MET A 194 -7.58 -4.55 3.59
C MET A 194 -7.60 -3.09 3.99
N VAL A 195 -8.69 -2.67 4.62
CA VAL A 195 -8.77 -1.40 5.36
C VAL A 195 -8.70 -1.73 6.83
N CYS A 196 -7.80 -1.07 7.57
CA CYS A 196 -7.62 -1.28 9.00
C CYS A 196 -7.80 0.02 9.78
N THR A 197 -8.36 -0.07 10.98
CA THR A 197 -8.61 1.10 11.83
C THR A 197 -8.80 0.71 13.30
N ASN A 198 -8.60 1.68 14.19
CA ASN A 198 -8.99 1.57 15.60
C ASN A 198 -10.31 2.33 15.92
N ASP A 199 -10.87 3.02 14.93
CA ASP A 199 -12.09 3.81 15.03
C ASP A 199 -13.32 2.92 14.68
N PRO A 200 -14.22 2.64 15.64
CA PRO A 200 -15.37 1.78 15.40
C PRO A 200 -16.37 2.38 14.40
N GLU A 201 -16.48 3.70 14.31
CA GLU A 201 -17.36 4.34 13.33
C GLU A 201 -16.84 4.12 11.90
N VAL A 202 -15.53 4.30 11.69
CA VAL A 202 -14.88 3.98 10.39
C VAL A 202 -15.09 2.53 10.02
N TYR A 203 -14.92 1.61 10.98
CA TYR A 203 -15.13 0.18 10.74
C TYR A 203 -16.53 -0.12 10.20
N GLU A 204 -17.58 0.42 10.84
CA GLU A 204 -18.95 0.24 10.38
C GLU A 204 -19.19 0.88 9.01
N GLN A 205 -18.67 2.09 8.78
CA GLN A 205 -18.76 2.77 7.48
C GLN A 205 -18.10 1.96 6.36
N VAL A 206 -16.88 1.44 6.57
CA VAL A 206 -16.17 0.65 5.54
C VAL A 206 -16.90 -0.67 5.26
N ARG A 207 -17.45 -1.35 6.26
CA ARG A 207 -18.26 -2.56 6.07
C ARG A 207 -19.49 -2.30 5.20
N MET A 208 -20.22 -1.23 5.49
CA MET A 208 -21.38 -0.83 4.68
C MET A 208 -20.96 -0.38 3.27
N LEU A 209 -19.92 0.47 3.14
CA LEU A 209 -19.37 0.94 1.86
C LEU A 209 -18.93 -0.22 0.95
N ARG A 210 -18.31 -1.24 1.52
CA ARG A 210 -17.91 -2.47 0.82
C ARG A 210 -19.09 -3.22 0.19
N SER A 211 -20.28 -3.07 0.75
CA SER A 211 -21.47 -3.87 0.44
C SER A 211 -22.69 -3.01 0.15
N HIS A 212 -22.62 -2.15 -0.88
CA HIS A 212 -23.72 -1.33 -1.39
C HIS A 212 -24.29 -0.28 -0.42
N GLY A 213 -23.66 -0.01 0.71
CA GLY A 213 -24.19 0.86 1.76
C GLY A 213 -25.27 0.20 2.61
N MET A 214 -25.42 -1.12 2.55
CA MET A 214 -26.45 -1.86 3.29
C MET A 214 -26.19 -1.81 4.79
N VAL A 215 -27.19 -1.32 5.53
CA VAL A 215 -27.15 -1.23 7.00
C VAL A 215 -27.03 -2.59 7.68
N ARG A 216 -27.59 -3.65 7.11
CA ARG A 216 -27.45 -5.03 7.63
C ARG A 216 -26.02 -5.54 7.70
N GLU A 217 -25.09 -4.92 6.95
CA GLU A 217 -23.67 -5.26 6.98
C GLU A 217 -22.92 -4.65 8.16
N ALA A 218 -23.50 -3.66 8.84
CA ALA A 218 -22.96 -3.14 10.08
C ALA A 218 -22.90 -4.25 11.15
N SER A 219 -21.83 -4.28 11.94
CA SER A 219 -21.69 -5.25 13.03
C SER A 219 -22.43 -4.81 14.30
N ASP A 220 -22.57 -3.50 14.51
CA ASP A 220 -23.23 -2.92 15.66
C ASP A 220 -24.76 -3.05 15.57
N PRO A 221 -25.40 -3.84 16.47
CA PRO A 221 -26.86 -3.96 16.50
C PRO A 221 -27.58 -2.63 16.80
N ALA A 222 -26.96 -1.74 17.62
CA ALA A 222 -27.57 -0.47 17.97
C ALA A 222 -27.61 0.46 16.75
N LEU A 223 -26.56 0.46 15.92
CA LEU A 223 -26.52 1.21 14.67
C LEU A 223 -27.61 0.72 13.71
N ARG A 224 -27.75 -0.61 13.54
CA ARG A 224 -28.81 -1.18 12.69
C ARG A 224 -30.22 -0.78 13.19
N ALA A 225 -30.47 -0.90 14.49
CA ALA A 225 -31.75 -0.53 15.09
C ALA A 225 -32.07 0.96 14.92
N ALA A 226 -31.07 1.85 15.03
CA ALA A 226 -31.24 3.28 14.81
C ALA A 226 -31.73 3.58 13.38
N TYR A 227 -31.11 2.95 12.36
CA TYR A 227 -31.54 3.12 10.97
C TYR A 227 -32.94 2.57 10.71
N GLN A 228 -33.28 1.41 11.28
CA GLN A 228 -34.62 0.81 11.17
C GLN A 228 -35.70 1.67 11.83
N THR A 229 -35.40 2.23 13.01
CA THR A 229 -36.32 3.12 13.72
C THR A 229 -36.53 4.45 12.97
N ALA A 230 -35.48 4.97 12.34
CA ALA A 230 -35.56 6.21 11.57
C ALA A 230 -36.28 6.05 10.22
N ASN A 231 -36.43 4.82 9.71
CA ASN A 231 -37.01 4.52 8.40
C ASN A 231 -38.00 3.33 8.51
N PRO A 232 -39.09 3.48 9.30
CA PRO A 232 -39.99 2.37 9.62
C PRO A 232 -40.79 1.83 8.41
N GLU A 233 -40.87 2.64 7.33
CA GLU A 233 -41.53 2.28 6.08
C GLU A 233 -40.69 1.40 5.15
N LEU A 234 -39.36 1.28 5.42
CA LEU A 234 -38.46 0.50 4.60
C LEU A 234 -38.36 -0.96 5.08
N ASN A 235 -38.05 -1.88 4.14
CA ASN A 235 -37.69 -3.23 4.51
C ASN A 235 -36.35 -3.20 5.28
N PRO A 236 -36.25 -3.68 6.53
CA PRO A 236 -35.05 -3.59 7.36
C PRO A 236 -33.82 -4.28 6.75
N ASP A 237 -34.00 -5.27 5.85
CA ASP A 237 -32.91 -5.95 5.15
C ASP A 237 -32.32 -5.14 3.99
N PHE A 238 -33.04 -4.08 3.54
CA PHE A 238 -32.68 -3.28 2.37
C PHE A 238 -32.69 -1.77 2.66
N ILE A 239 -32.16 -1.39 3.82
CA ILE A 239 -31.84 0.01 4.13
C ILE A 239 -30.42 0.29 3.63
N PHE A 240 -30.28 1.30 2.80
CA PHE A 240 -28.99 1.76 2.25
C PHE A 240 -28.65 3.11 2.85
N ALA A 241 -27.60 3.16 3.68
CA ALA A 241 -27.24 4.37 4.46
C ALA A 241 -26.67 5.50 3.57
N PHE A 242 -25.99 5.16 2.49
CA PHE A 242 -25.35 6.10 1.57
C PHE A 242 -25.02 5.42 0.23
N PRO A 243 -24.75 6.19 -0.86
CA PRO A 243 -24.21 5.64 -2.10
C PRO A 243 -22.88 4.94 -1.85
N ALA A 244 -22.74 3.72 -2.35
CA ALA A 244 -21.60 2.87 -2.03
C ALA A 244 -21.25 1.90 -3.17
N TYR A 245 -20.42 0.91 -2.87
CA TYR A 245 -19.80 0.02 -3.83
C TYR A 245 -20.11 -1.46 -3.51
N ASN A 246 -19.75 -2.35 -4.43
CA ASN A 246 -19.59 -3.78 -4.13
C ASN A 246 -18.13 -4.18 -4.34
N MET A 247 -17.37 -4.18 -3.24
CA MET A 247 -15.94 -4.46 -3.21
C MET A 247 -15.60 -5.63 -2.28
N ARG A 248 -16.54 -6.57 -2.11
CA ARG A 248 -16.35 -7.77 -1.28
C ARG A 248 -15.30 -8.68 -1.90
N ASN A 249 -14.56 -9.38 -1.05
CA ASN A 249 -13.71 -10.50 -1.44
C ASN A 249 -14.41 -11.83 -1.10
N THR A 250 -13.78 -12.96 -1.43
CA THR A 250 -14.34 -14.32 -1.40
C THR A 250 -13.72 -15.17 -0.30
N GLU A 251 -14.36 -16.29 0.03
CA GLU A 251 -13.81 -17.29 0.95
C GLU A 251 -12.46 -17.83 0.47
N ILE A 252 -12.28 -18.01 -0.83
CA ILE A 252 -10.99 -18.45 -1.42
C ILE A 252 -9.88 -17.47 -1.04
N GLY A 253 -10.12 -16.16 -1.21
CA GLY A 253 -9.16 -15.13 -0.80
C GLY A 253 -8.89 -15.16 0.71
N GLY A 254 -9.93 -15.30 1.52
CA GLY A 254 -9.81 -15.43 2.98
C GLY A 254 -8.95 -16.64 3.40
N ILE A 255 -9.19 -17.82 2.82
CA ILE A 255 -8.42 -19.04 3.09
C ILE A 255 -6.95 -18.86 2.72
N MET A 256 -6.67 -18.32 1.54
CA MET A 256 -5.31 -18.06 1.08
C MET A 256 -4.59 -17.04 1.98
N GLY A 257 -5.27 -15.97 2.37
CA GLY A 257 -4.74 -14.96 3.29
C GLY A 257 -4.34 -15.57 4.64
N ARG A 258 -5.20 -16.36 5.25
CA ARG A 258 -4.96 -17.09 6.51
C ARG A 258 -3.77 -18.05 6.41
N SER A 259 -3.65 -18.78 5.29
CA SER A 259 -2.52 -19.69 5.07
C SER A 259 -1.19 -18.91 4.97
N GLN A 260 -1.15 -17.85 4.18
CA GLN A 260 0.07 -17.07 3.94
C GLN A 260 0.50 -16.21 5.14
N LEU A 261 -0.45 -15.73 5.94
CA LEU A 261 -0.17 -14.93 7.13
C LEU A 261 0.77 -15.66 8.11
N LYS A 262 0.67 -16.98 8.22
CA LYS A 262 1.50 -17.83 9.10
C LYS A 262 2.99 -17.75 8.80
N ARG A 263 3.37 -17.38 7.57
CA ARG A 263 4.78 -17.29 7.14
C ARG A 263 5.23 -15.87 6.78
N LEU A 264 4.34 -14.87 6.94
CA LEU A 264 4.61 -13.50 6.51
C LEU A 264 5.84 -12.90 7.19
N ASP A 265 5.96 -13.01 8.51
CA ASP A 265 7.11 -12.42 9.26
C ASP A 265 8.45 -13.03 8.82
N ARG A 266 8.51 -14.36 8.59
CA ARG A 266 9.70 -15.01 8.04
C ARG A 266 10.05 -14.50 6.64
N ASN A 267 9.05 -14.30 5.80
CA ASN A 267 9.24 -13.79 4.45
C ASN A 267 9.72 -12.34 4.45
N VAL A 268 9.20 -11.51 5.34
CA VAL A 268 9.64 -10.12 5.57
C VAL A 268 11.11 -10.09 5.99
N GLN A 269 11.48 -10.91 6.98
CA GLN A 269 12.87 -11.00 7.43
C GLN A 269 13.82 -11.37 6.27
N ARG A 270 13.47 -12.40 5.48
CA ARG A 270 14.30 -12.83 4.34
C ARG A 270 14.46 -11.73 3.29
N ARG A 271 13.40 -11.01 2.94
CA ARG A 271 13.45 -9.87 2.00
C ARG A 271 14.39 -8.75 2.50
N THR A 272 14.35 -8.46 3.80
CA THR A 272 15.23 -7.47 4.42
C THR A 272 16.69 -7.91 4.41
N GLU A 273 16.98 -9.19 4.69
CA GLU A 273 18.33 -9.77 4.59
C GLU A 273 18.86 -9.68 3.15
N ASN A 274 18.04 -10.03 2.17
CA ASN A 274 18.38 -9.91 0.75
C ASN A 274 18.75 -8.46 0.38
N LEU A 275 17.95 -7.47 0.79
CA LEU A 275 18.27 -6.06 0.50
C LEU A 275 19.57 -5.61 1.16
N LYS A 276 19.80 -5.97 2.43
CA LYS A 276 21.08 -5.66 3.12
C LYS A 276 22.27 -6.23 2.35
N ARG A 277 22.15 -7.47 1.86
CA ARG A 277 23.18 -8.12 1.04
C ARG A 277 23.38 -7.38 -0.28
N PHE A 278 22.30 -7.04 -0.97
CA PHE A 278 22.30 -6.31 -2.23
C PHE A 278 23.02 -4.95 -2.08
N LEU A 279 22.61 -4.13 -1.14
CA LEU A 279 23.18 -2.79 -0.92
C LEU A 279 24.67 -2.83 -0.52
N LYS A 280 25.09 -3.86 0.22
CA LYS A 280 26.49 -4.04 0.62
C LYS A 280 27.40 -4.28 -0.59
N GLN A 281 26.89 -4.88 -1.65
CA GLN A 281 27.68 -5.27 -2.83
C GLN A 281 27.57 -4.27 -4.00
N LEU A 282 26.65 -3.31 -3.93
CA LEU A 282 26.52 -2.29 -4.97
C LEU A 282 27.76 -1.40 -5.05
N ASP A 283 28.12 -1.02 -6.25
CA ASP A 283 29.13 0.01 -6.53
C ASP A 283 28.64 1.38 -6.01
N GLN A 284 29.13 1.74 -4.83
CA GLN A 284 28.76 2.97 -4.14
C GLN A 284 29.22 4.25 -4.86
N SER A 285 30.08 4.15 -5.86
CA SER A 285 30.41 5.30 -6.70
C SER A 285 29.30 5.65 -7.69
N LYS A 286 28.52 4.64 -8.12
CA LYS A 286 27.42 4.75 -9.08
C LYS A 286 26.06 4.86 -8.41
N TYR A 287 25.81 4.03 -7.41
CA TYR A 287 24.49 3.79 -6.84
C TYR A 287 24.35 4.27 -5.41
N ARG A 288 23.13 4.65 -5.07
CA ARG A 288 22.70 5.01 -3.73
C ARG A 288 22.59 3.79 -2.84
N THR A 289 23.19 3.82 -1.65
CA THR A 289 23.13 2.72 -0.67
C THR A 289 22.73 3.19 0.74
N ASP A 290 22.45 4.47 0.90
CA ASP A 290 22.16 5.15 2.18
C ASP A 290 20.67 5.18 2.54
N PHE A 291 19.92 4.13 2.15
CA PHE A 291 18.53 3.99 2.51
C PHE A 291 18.35 3.76 4.03
N LYS A 292 17.23 4.24 4.59
CA LYS A 292 16.82 3.98 5.98
C LYS A 292 16.32 2.53 6.10
N LEU A 293 17.17 1.63 6.59
CA LEU A 293 16.85 0.19 6.70
C LEU A 293 16.21 -0.19 8.03
N GLU A 294 16.25 0.69 9.03
CA GLU A 294 15.62 0.41 10.31
C GLU A 294 14.11 0.25 10.13
N GLY A 295 13.58 -0.86 10.65
CA GLY A 295 12.16 -1.20 10.53
C GLY A 295 11.66 -1.51 9.13
N SER A 296 12.53 -1.59 8.10
CA SER A 296 12.11 -1.82 6.72
C SER A 296 11.62 -3.25 6.47
N SER A 297 10.66 -3.39 5.54
CA SER A 297 10.14 -4.65 5.02
C SER A 297 10.17 -4.60 3.50
N ASN A 298 11.29 -4.95 2.90
CA ASN A 298 11.63 -4.54 1.55
C ASN A 298 10.86 -5.29 0.47
N TYR A 299 10.06 -4.55 -0.28
CA TYR A 299 9.28 -5.04 -1.41
C TYR A 299 10.17 -5.46 -2.59
N ALA A 300 11.15 -4.62 -2.93
CA ALA A 300 12.03 -4.82 -4.07
C ALA A 300 13.46 -4.33 -3.78
N PHE A 301 14.42 -4.64 -4.65
CA PHE A 301 15.73 -4.01 -4.65
C PHE A 301 15.64 -2.64 -5.32
N ASN A 302 15.84 -1.59 -4.55
CA ASN A 302 15.90 -0.23 -5.08
C ASN A 302 17.29 0.06 -5.61
N LEU A 303 17.36 0.36 -6.91
CA LEU A 303 18.61 0.71 -7.61
C LEU A 303 18.47 2.14 -8.11
N VAL A 304 19.11 3.08 -7.43
CA VAL A 304 19.05 4.52 -7.73
C VAL A 304 20.44 5.04 -8.02
N LEU A 305 20.61 5.71 -9.16
CA LEU A 305 21.88 6.35 -9.50
C LEU A 305 22.12 7.54 -8.57
N LYS A 306 23.35 7.74 -8.10
CA LYS A 306 23.73 8.91 -7.28
C LYS A 306 23.67 10.22 -8.06
N GLN A 307 24.07 10.17 -9.30
CA GLN A 307 24.16 11.33 -10.20
C GLN A 307 23.25 11.13 -11.41
N ALA A 308 22.82 12.23 -12.00
CA ALA A 308 22.13 12.22 -13.27
C ALA A 308 23.12 11.82 -14.38
N ASP A 309 22.98 10.60 -14.90
CA ASP A 309 23.81 10.04 -15.97
C ASP A 309 22.94 9.19 -16.91
N GLU A 310 22.44 9.80 -17.96
CA GLU A 310 21.59 9.14 -18.96
C GLU A 310 22.36 8.03 -19.70
N ALA A 311 23.65 8.19 -19.94
CA ALA A 311 24.44 7.17 -20.62
C ALA A 311 24.58 5.91 -19.75
N LEU A 312 24.77 6.08 -18.44
CA LEU A 312 24.76 4.95 -17.49
C LEU A 312 23.39 4.30 -17.39
N VAL A 313 22.29 5.07 -17.40
CA VAL A 313 20.92 4.54 -17.44
C VAL A 313 20.73 3.61 -18.64
N GLN A 314 21.13 4.04 -19.83
CA GLN A 314 20.98 3.22 -21.04
C GLN A 314 21.82 1.95 -20.99
N ARG A 315 23.09 2.04 -20.57
CA ARG A 315 23.97 0.86 -20.40
C ARG A 315 23.40 -0.11 -19.36
N LEU A 316 22.90 0.40 -18.23
CA LEU A 316 22.32 -0.39 -17.16
C LEU A 316 21.07 -1.15 -17.64
N MET A 317 20.14 -0.46 -18.30
CA MET A 317 18.94 -1.08 -18.86
C MET A 317 19.27 -2.17 -19.88
N GLN A 318 20.23 -1.90 -20.78
CA GLN A 318 20.68 -2.89 -21.77
C GLN A 318 21.30 -4.12 -21.07
N LYS A 319 22.20 -3.88 -20.11
CA LYS A 319 22.87 -4.95 -19.36
C LYS A 319 21.88 -5.84 -18.60
N MET A 320 20.89 -5.25 -17.92
CA MET A 320 19.84 -5.99 -17.22
C MET A 320 19.01 -6.85 -18.19
N ARG A 321 18.61 -6.29 -19.34
CA ARG A 321 17.85 -7.03 -20.37
C ARG A 321 18.65 -8.23 -20.90
N ASP A 322 19.90 -8.02 -21.30
CA ASP A 322 20.78 -9.06 -21.85
C ASP A 322 21.05 -10.18 -20.86
N SER A 323 21.07 -9.86 -19.58
CA SER A 323 21.28 -10.81 -18.48
C SER A 323 19.98 -11.43 -17.95
N GLY A 324 18.83 -11.07 -18.51
CA GLY A 324 17.51 -11.58 -18.09
C GLY A 324 17.04 -11.09 -16.72
N VAL A 325 17.48 -9.91 -16.27
CA VAL A 325 17.02 -9.23 -15.06
C VAL A 325 15.80 -8.39 -15.43
N GLU A 326 14.66 -8.71 -14.86
CA GLU A 326 13.45 -7.88 -15.00
C GLU A 326 13.52 -6.68 -14.07
N PHE A 327 13.14 -5.51 -14.58
CA PHE A 327 13.18 -4.26 -13.81
C PHE A 327 12.01 -3.34 -14.20
N ARG A 328 11.71 -2.39 -13.34
CA ARG A 328 10.83 -1.26 -13.62
C ARG A 328 11.58 0.04 -13.33
N ARG A 329 11.26 1.09 -14.09
CA ARG A 329 11.80 2.44 -13.88
C ARG A 329 10.95 3.22 -12.89
N GLY A 330 11.58 4.17 -12.20
CA GLY A 330 10.92 5.15 -11.35
C GLY A 330 10.59 4.65 -9.94
N SER A 331 11.13 3.55 -9.49
CA SER A 331 11.04 2.91 -8.17
C SER A 331 9.62 2.57 -7.67
N ALA A 332 8.61 3.42 -7.87
CA ALA A 332 7.22 3.14 -7.53
C ALA A 332 6.29 3.75 -8.58
N GLY A 333 5.19 3.08 -8.95
CA GLY A 333 4.15 3.58 -9.83
C GLY A 333 4.60 4.14 -11.18
N GLY A 334 5.81 3.82 -11.64
CA GLY A 334 6.41 4.39 -12.84
C GLY A 334 7.09 5.75 -12.63
N GLY A 335 7.34 6.15 -11.38
CA GLY A 335 8.02 7.39 -11.02
C GLY A 335 7.06 8.54 -10.69
N ASN A 336 7.42 9.76 -11.09
CA ASN A 336 6.68 10.97 -10.75
C ASN A 336 5.25 10.97 -11.33
N GLN A 337 4.25 10.82 -10.47
CA GLN A 337 2.83 10.80 -10.84
C GLN A 337 2.36 12.13 -11.44
N ILE A 338 2.97 13.26 -11.05
CA ILE A 338 2.62 14.60 -11.56
C ILE A 338 2.83 14.70 -13.07
N ARG A 339 3.70 13.87 -13.65
CA ARG A 339 3.92 13.77 -15.10
C ARG A 339 2.86 12.96 -15.84
N GLN A 340 2.00 12.26 -15.11
CA GLN A 340 1.02 11.35 -15.72
C GLN A 340 -0.17 12.09 -16.34
N PRO A 341 -0.71 11.57 -17.46
CA PRO A 341 -1.80 12.23 -18.19
C PRO A 341 -3.06 12.48 -17.36
N TYR A 342 -3.36 11.66 -16.34
CA TYR A 342 -4.56 11.82 -15.52
C TYR A 342 -4.55 13.06 -14.62
N LEU A 343 -3.38 13.66 -14.39
CA LEU A 343 -3.25 14.94 -13.66
C LEU A 343 -3.22 16.16 -14.58
N LYS A 344 -3.30 15.96 -15.89
CA LYS A 344 -3.36 17.05 -16.87
C LYS A 344 -4.64 17.87 -16.63
N GLY A 345 -4.48 19.17 -16.41
CA GLY A 345 -5.59 20.07 -16.07
C GLY A 345 -6.00 20.05 -14.58
N VAL A 346 -5.45 19.16 -13.76
CA VAL A 346 -5.60 19.15 -12.31
C VAL A 346 -4.52 20.01 -11.65
N VAL A 347 -3.28 19.88 -12.12
CA VAL A 347 -2.13 20.67 -11.68
C VAL A 347 -1.47 21.38 -12.88
N PRO A 348 -0.69 22.47 -12.67
CA PRO A 348 0.08 23.10 -13.74
C PRO A 348 1.05 22.11 -14.42
N GLU A 349 1.28 22.25 -15.73
CA GLU A 349 2.18 21.35 -16.47
C GLU A 349 3.61 21.34 -15.92
N SER A 350 4.11 22.48 -15.41
CA SER A 350 5.43 22.60 -14.80
C SER A 350 5.51 22.16 -13.34
N HIS A 351 4.39 21.76 -12.73
CA HIS A 351 4.35 21.47 -11.29
C HIS A 351 5.33 20.37 -10.86
N HIS A 352 5.62 19.41 -11.74
CA HIS A 352 6.60 18.34 -11.50
C HIS A 352 8.01 18.87 -11.17
N LEU A 353 8.37 20.07 -11.62
CA LEU A 353 9.69 20.69 -11.35
C LEU A 353 9.89 21.12 -9.89
N GLU A 354 8.81 21.23 -9.11
CA GLU A 354 8.86 21.55 -7.69
C GLU A 354 9.32 20.35 -6.82
N PHE A 355 9.46 19.16 -7.42
CA PHE A 355 9.74 17.89 -6.71
C PHE A 355 11.05 17.26 -7.18
N PRO A 356 12.21 17.89 -6.93
CA PRO A 356 13.49 17.49 -7.50
C PRO A 356 13.95 16.10 -7.06
N GLN A 357 13.58 15.63 -5.84
CA GLN A 357 13.92 14.28 -5.40
C GLN A 357 13.09 13.24 -6.15
N THR A 358 11.80 13.49 -6.30
CA THR A 358 10.91 12.62 -7.10
C THR A 358 11.32 12.59 -8.57
N GLU A 359 11.74 13.74 -9.15
CA GLU A 359 12.26 13.83 -10.51
C GLU A 359 13.53 13.00 -10.69
N HIS A 360 14.43 13.03 -9.71
CA HIS A 360 15.62 12.19 -9.76
C HIS A 360 15.28 10.70 -9.78
N ILE A 361 14.36 10.26 -8.92
CA ILE A 361 13.88 8.86 -8.91
C ILE A 361 13.18 8.50 -10.22
N HIS A 362 12.38 9.39 -10.80
CA HIS A 362 11.68 9.15 -12.06
C HIS A 362 12.63 8.77 -13.20
N PHE A 363 13.75 9.48 -13.34
CA PHE A 363 14.69 9.27 -14.43
C PHE A 363 15.80 8.27 -14.10
N TYR A 364 16.24 8.22 -12.83
CA TYR A 364 17.46 7.52 -12.41
C TYR A 364 17.20 6.44 -11.36
N GLY A 365 15.94 6.17 -11.03
CA GLY A 365 15.52 5.11 -10.13
C GLY A 365 14.98 3.89 -10.87
N PHE A 366 15.28 2.71 -10.32
CA PHE A 366 14.78 1.41 -10.78
C PHE A 366 14.41 0.56 -9.57
N TYR A 367 13.58 -0.45 -9.80
CA TYR A 367 13.49 -1.57 -8.88
C TYR A 367 13.56 -2.91 -9.60
N ILE A 368 14.12 -3.90 -8.88
CA ILE A 368 14.36 -5.28 -9.31
C ILE A 368 13.69 -6.18 -8.29
N GLY A 369 13.30 -7.40 -8.68
CA GLY A 369 12.61 -8.34 -7.81
C GLY A 369 13.40 -8.72 -6.55
N ASN A 370 12.73 -8.68 -5.41
CA ASN A 370 13.21 -9.20 -4.13
C ASN A 370 12.11 -10.10 -3.54
N PHE A 371 12.34 -11.40 -3.45
CA PHE A 371 11.38 -12.37 -2.95
C PHE A 371 12.04 -13.40 -2.04
N PRO A 372 11.29 -14.09 -1.14
CA PRO A 372 11.86 -14.89 -0.06
C PRO A 372 12.75 -16.05 -0.49
N ASP A 373 12.46 -16.69 -1.62
CA ASP A 373 13.21 -17.82 -2.16
C ASP A 373 14.39 -17.44 -3.08
N LEU A 374 14.71 -16.14 -3.15
CA LEU A 374 15.91 -15.66 -3.85
C LEU A 374 17.15 -16.10 -3.06
N ARG A 375 18.03 -16.88 -3.72
CA ARG A 375 19.26 -17.40 -3.10
C ARG A 375 20.33 -16.31 -3.02
N ASP A 376 21.21 -16.42 -2.03
CA ASP A 376 22.31 -15.48 -1.85
C ASP A 376 23.17 -15.33 -3.12
N ALA A 377 23.49 -16.43 -3.79
CA ALA A 377 24.24 -16.43 -5.04
C ALA A 377 23.50 -15.69 -6.19
N GLU A 378 22.17 -15.71 -6.21
CA GLU A 378 21.38 -14.98 -7.19
C GLU A 378 21.42 -13.47 -6.91
N VAL A 379 21.41 -13.06 -5.63
CA VAL A 379 21.61 -11.65 -5.24
C VAL A 379 22.99 -11.18 -5.66
N ASP A 380 24.04 -11.98 -5.41
CA ASP A 380 25.42 -11.66 -5.78
C ASP A 380 25.58 -11.51 -7.30
N GLU A 381 24.95 -12.39 -8.08
CA GLU A 381 24.98 -12.31 -9.54
C GLU A 381 24.25 -11.07 -10.06
N ILE A 382 23.08 -10.72 -9.49
CA ILE A 382 22.37 -9.47 -9.83
C ILE A 382 23.26 -8.26 -9.55
N CYS A 383 23.95 -8.21 -8.40
CA CYS A 383 24.89 -7.14 -8.08
C CYS A 383 26.06 -7.06 -9.09
N ALA A 384 26.65 -8.20 -9.48
CA ALA A 384 27.71 -8.24 -10.47
C ALA A 384 27.24 -7.68 -11.83
N ILE A 385 26.00 -8.05 -12.24
CA ILE A 385 25.39 -7.56 -13.49
C ILE A 385 25.25 -6.02 -13.44
N VAL A 386 24.61 -5.47 -12.41
CA VAL A 386 24.34 -4.02 -12.35
C VAL A 386 25.63 -3.19 -12.14
N ASN A 387 26.61 -3.71 -11.40
CA ASN A 387 27.89 -3.04 -11.20
C ASN A 387 28.74 -2.97 -12.47
N SER A 388 28.53 -3.90 -13.41
CA SER A 388 29.26 -3.95 -14.69
C SER A 388 28.73 -3.02 -15.78
N ALA A 389 27.71 -2.23 -15.49
CA ALA A 389 27.09 -1.29 -16.42
C ALA A 389 27.95 -0.04 -16.70
#